data_a471a4c06fd990025b3d86fb96429ebd
#
_entry.id   a471a4c06fd990025b3d86fb96429ebd
#
_cell.length_a   1.000
_cell.length_b   1.000
_cell.length_c   1.000
_cell.angle_alpha   90.00
_cell.angle_beta   90.00
_cell.angle_gamma   90.00
#
_symmetry.space_group_name_H-M   'P 1'
#
loop_
_entity.id
_entity.type
_entity.pdbx_description
1 polymer ?
#
loop_
_entity_poly.entity_id
_entity_poly.type
_entity_poly.pdbx_seq_one_letter_code
_entity_poly.pdbx_strand_id
1 'polypeptide(L)'
;CKPFAGEVRRLREGVLAFASEPLHLLVPHKNAVNSLKSTRCHVRSAPLSCGSFVRVGDDLLLGSPELCFAQMAASLPFVSLVKLGTELCSLYTLQPNGSAGYERVLPPTTPRALEAYLGRCAGMRGLADARKAACLVAASSGSPMETALALILGLPLRLGGYGLPRPILNHRIDALQSGPNAMERRYYLCDLYWPEARVALEYDS
;
A
#
# COMPACT_ATOMS: atom_id res chain seq x y z
N CYS A 1 -19.60 -18.94 9.84
CA CYS A 1 -19.45 -19.06 11.28
C CYS A 1 -19.37 -17.67 11.89
N LYS A 2 -19.98 -17.42 13.05
CA LYS A 2 -19.78 -16.16 13.79
C LYS A 2 -18.50 -16.34 14.61
N PRO A 3 -17.52 -15.43 14.53
CA PRO A 3 -16.34 -15.52 15.38
C PRO A 3 -16.73 -15.38 16.85
N PHE A 4 -16.24 -16.29 17.68
CA PHE A 4 -16.45 -16.25 19.12
C PHE A 4 -15.39 -15.39 19.80
N ALA A 5 -15.75 -14.76 20.94
CA ALA A 5 -14.83 -13.90 21.70
C ALA A 5 -13.50 -14.59 22.04
N GLY A 6 -13.54 -15.90 22.35
CA GLY A 6 -12.35 -16.70 22.63
C GLY A 6 -11.43 -16.92 21.42
N GLU A 7 -11.98 -17.01 20.20
CA GLU A 7 -11.17 -17.09 18.96
C GLU A 7 -10.48 -15.75 18.67
N VAL A 8 -11.23 -14.64 18.77
CA VAL A 8 -10.68 -13.29 18.59
C VAL A 8 -9.55 -13.04 19.58
N ARG A 9 -9.73 -13.44 20.83
CA ARG A 9 -8.70 -13.31 21.87
C ARG A 9 -7.45 -14.13 21.53
N ARG A 10 -7.59 -15.39 21.15
CA ARG A 10 -6.46 -16.27 20.75
C ARG A 10 -5.68 -15.70 19.55
N LEU A 11 -6.38 -15.21 18.54
CA LEU A 11 -5.74 -14.60 17.38
C LEU A 11 -4.94 -13.35 17.77
N ARG A 12 -5.43 -12.56 18.71
CA ARG A 12 -4.74 -11.37 19.22
C ARG A 12 -3.55 -11.66 20.11
N GLU A 13 -3.61 -12.72 20.90
CA GLU A 13 -2.48 -13.18 21.72
C GLU A 13 -1.39 -13.88 20.86
N GLY A 14 -1.70 -14.20 19.59
CA GLY A 14 -0.81 -14.86 18.65
C GLY A 14 -0.55 -14.05 17.38
N VAL A 15 -0.99 -14.56 16.24
CA VAL A 15 -0.67 -14.05 14.89
C VAL A 15 -1.08 -12.59 14.66
N LEU A 16 -2.07 -12.08 15.39
CA LEU A 16 -2.55 -10.70 15.26
C LEU A 16 -2.19 -9.83 16.48
N ALA A 17 -1.15 -10.17 17.22
CA ALA A 17 -0.74 -9.42 18.41
C ALA A 17 -0.39 -7.95 18.10
N PHE A 18 0.06 -7.66 16.87
CA PHE A 18 0.36 -6.32 16.37
C PHE A 18 -0.87 -5.54 15.87
N ALA A 19 -2.03 -6.20 15.71
CA ALA A 19 -3.20 -5.56 15.15
C ALA A 19 -3.92 -4.69 16.16
N SER A 20 -4.23 -3.44 15.78
CA SER A 20 -5.02 -2.51 16.59
C SER A 20 -6.49 -2.91 16.70
N GLU A 21 -7.15 -2.44 17.76
CA GLU A 21 -8.61 -2.59 17.90
C GLU A 21 -9.37 -1.46 17.18
N PRO A 22 -10.57 -1.76 16.67
CA PRO A 22 -11.18 -3.10 16.56
C PRO A 22 -10.61 -3.92 15.40
N LEU A 23 -10.57 -5.26 15.52
CA LEU A 23 -10.24 -6.13 14.39
C LEU A 23 -11.34 -6.04 13.33
N HIS A 24 -10.95 -5.78 12.09
CA HIS A 24 -11.86 -5.70 10.96
C HIS A 24 -12.09 -7.09 10.35
N LEU A 25 -13.31 -7.58 10.39
CA LEU A 25 -13.71 -8.89 9.89
C LEU A 25 -14.57 -8.76 8.65
N LEU A 26 -14.26 -9.51 7.61
CA LEU A 26 -15.11 -9.61 6.43
C LEU A 26 -16.08 -10.80 6.60
N VAL A 27 -17.37 -10.52 6.50
CA VAL A 27 -18.42 -11.53 6.67
C VAL A 27 -19.32 -11.60 5.44
N PRO A 28 -19.79 -12.81 5.05
CA PRO A 28 -20.53 -12.99 3.79
C PRO A 28 -21.96 -12.42 3.83
N HIS A 29 -22.59 -12.32 4.99
CA HIS A 29 -23.98 -11.86 5.13
C HIS A 29 -24.24 -11.24 6.50
N LYS A 30 -25.32 -10.47 6.61
CA LYS A 30 -25.71 -9.74 7.85
C LYS A 30 -25.85 -10.67 9.08
N ASN A 31 -26.34 -11.88 8.89
CA ASN A 31 -26.51 -12.83 10.01
C ASN A 31 -25.18 -13.35 10.58
N ALA A 32 -24.06 -13.14 9.88
CA ALA A 32 -22.72 -13.46 10.37
C ALA A 32 -22.04 -12.31 11.14
N VAL A 33 -22.70 -11.15 11.23
CA VAL A 33 -22.23 -10.02 12.03
C VAL A 33 -22.31 -10.38 13.51
N ASN A 34 -21.25 -10.07 14.25
CA ASN A 34 -21.23 -10.14 15.70
C ASN A 34 -21.23 -8.71 16.31
N SER A 35 -21.56 -8.62 17.58
CA SER A 35 -21.60 -7.36 18.35
C SER A 35 -20.44 -7.21 19.34
N LEU A 36 -19.31 -7.90 19.10
CA LEU A 36 -18.15 -7.79 19.97
C LEU A 36 -17.51 -6.40 19.82
N LYS A 37 -17.22 -5.73 20.93
CA LYS A 37 -16.59 -4.39 20.95
C LYS A 37 -15.20 -4.40 20.29
N SER A 38 -14.48 -5.53 20.39
CA SER A 38 -13.14 -5.71 19.82
C SER A 38 -13.14 -6.02 18.32
N THR A 39 -14.32 -6.10 17.67
CA THR A 39 -14.40 -6.42 16.23
C THR A 39 -15.36 -5.49 15.50
N ARG A 40 -15.03 -5.20 14.23
CA ARG A 40 -15.90 -4.47 13.30
C ARG A 40 -16.15 -5.31 12.06
N CYS A 41 -17.39 -5.78 11.89
CA CYS A 41 -17.76 -6.61 10.76
C CYS A 41 -18.11 -5.77 9.53
N HIS A 42 -17.55 -6.16 8.39
CA HIS A 42 -17.87 -5.61 7.07
C HIS A 42 -18.60 -6.69 6.27
N VAL A 43 -19.85 -6.43 5.89
CA VAL A 43 -20.66 -7.37 5.14
C VAL A 43 -20.31 -7.27 3.65
N ARG A 44 -19.98 -8.39 3.05
CA ARG A 44 -19.75 -8.52 1.63
C ARG A 44 -20.46 -9.75 1.07
N SER A 45 -21.62 -9.57 0.46
CA SER A 45 -22.42 -10.64 -0.14
C SER A 45 -22.00 -11.01 -1.56
N ALA A 46 -21.40 -10.05 -2.30
CA ALA A 46 -20.94 -10.31 -3.66
C ALA A 46 -19.64 -11.13 -3.67
N PRO A 47 -19.44 -11.99 -4.66
CA PRO A 47 -18.21 -12.74 -4.82
C PRO A 47 -16.97 -11.81 -4.86
N LEU A 48 -15.88 -12.27 -4.28
CA LEU A 48 -14.59 -11.61 -4.35
C LEU A 48 -13.74 -12.24 -5.47
N SER A 49 -12.89 -11.43 -6.08
CA SER A 49 -11.99 -11.88 -7.14
C SER A 49 -10.94 -12.83 -6.59
N CYS A 50 -10.38 -13.68 -7.44
CA CYS A 50 -9.23 -14.50 -7.09
C CYS A 50 -8.08 -13.60 -6.60
N GLY A 51 -7.36 -14.05 -5.56
CA GLY A 51 -6.28 -13.29 -4.93
C GLY A 51 -6.76 -12.28 -3.87
N SER A 52 -8.04 -12.32 -3.45
CA SER A 52 -8.57 -11.44 -2.39
C SER A 52 -8.04 -11.77 -1.01
N PHE A 53 -7.54 -12.98 -0.80
CA PHE A 53 -7.08 -13.42 0.52
C PHE A 53 -5.70 -14.07 0.45
N VAL A 54 -4.95 -13.87 1.51
CA VAL A 54 -3.68 -14.57 1.79
C VAL A 54 -3.92 -15.48 3.01
N ARG A 55 -3.51 -16.74 2.90
CA ARG A 55 -3.59 -17.70 4.01
C ARG A 55 -2.41 -17.46 4.97
N VAL A 56 -2.71 -17.35 6.25
CA VAL A 56 -1.73 -17.22 7.33
C VAL A 56 -1.99 -18.33 8.35
N GLY A 57 -1.08 -19.30 8.39
CA GLY A 57 -1.33 -20.53 9.16
C GLY A 57 -2.45 -21.38 8.57
N ASP A 58 -3.01 -22.27 9.38
CA ASP A 58 -3.98 -23.27 8.92
C ASP A 58 -5.39 -22.71 8.75
N ASP A 59 -5.81 -21.79 9.61
CA ASP A 59 -7.22 -21.37 9.73
C ASP A 59 -7.47 -19.88 9.52
N LEU A 60 -6.44 -19.07 9.23
CA LEU A 60 -6.59 -17.63 9.09
C LEU A 60 -6.42 -17.18 7.65
N LEU A 61 -7.42 -16.46 7.16
CA LEU A 61 -7.36 -15.75 5.88
C LEU A 61 -7.31 -14.24 6.15
N LEU A 62 -6.26 -13.58 5.69
CA LEU A 62 -6.15 -12.11 5.69
C LEU A 62 -6.56 -11.56 4.33
N GLY A 63 -7.23 -10.40 4.33
CA GLY A 63 -7.43 -9.65 3.09
C GLY A 63 -6.10 -9.30 2.44
N SER A 64 -5.98 -9.55 1.14
CA SER A 64 -4.77 -9.14 0.40
C SER A 64 -4.62 -7.62 0.40
N PRO A 65 -3.41 -7.08 0.19
CA PRO A 65 -3.19 -5.64 0.05
C PRO A 65 -4.07 -5.01 -1.03
N GLU A 66 -4.30 -5.72 -2.13
CA GLU A 66 -5.15 -5.28 -3.24
C GLU A 66 -6.62 -5.21 -2.84
N LEU A 67 -7.11 -6.20 -2.07
CA LEU A 67 -8.47 -6.16 -1.52
C LEU A 67 -8.63 -4.99 -0.54
N CYS A 68 -7.66 -4.81 0.36
CA CYS A 68 -7.67 -3.70 1.31
C CYS A 68 -7.71 -2.34 0.59
N PHE A 69 -6.86 -2.15 -0.41
CA PHE A 69 -6.87 -0.95 -1.24
C PHE A 69 -8.24 -0.71 -1.91
N ALA A 70 -8.81 -1.74 -2.54
CA ALA A 70 -10.11 -1.65 -3.20
C ALA A 70 -11.24 -1.31 -2.21
N GLN A 71 -11.22 -1.85 -0.99
CA GLN A 71 -12.21 -1.56 0.06
C GLN A 71 -12.07 -0.13 0.59
N MET A 72 -10.84 0.36 0.78
CA MET A 72 -10.58 1.70 1.28
C MET A 72 -11.04 2.81 0.32
N ALA A 73 -11.18 2.51 -0.97
CA ALA A 73 -11.69 3.45 -1.97
C ALA A 73 -13.16 3.89 -1.71
N ALA A 74 -13.91 3.14 -0.90
CA ALA A 74 -15.27 3.52 -0.52
C ALA A 74 -15.32 4.60 0.57
N SER A 75 -14.22 4.85 1.28
CA SER A 75 -14.17 5.68 2.49
C SER A 75 -13.08 6.74 2.50
N LEU A 76 -11.97 6.53 1.80
CA LEU A 76 -10.87 7.49 1.76
C LEU A 76 -11.10 8.59 0.71
N PRO A 77 -10.69 9.84 0.98
CA PRO A 77 -10.50 10.86 -0.03
C PRO A 77 -9.53 10.37 -1.11
N PHE A 78 -9.71 10.83 -2.35
CA PHE A 78 -8.98 10.33 -3.51
C PHE A 78 -7.44 10.41 -3.36
N VAL A 79 -6.91 11.56 -2.91
CA VAL A 79 -5.46 11.73 -2.70
C VAL A 79 -4.94 10.81 -1.60
N SER A 80 -5.71 10.62 -0.52
CA SER A 80 -5.37 9.67 0.54
C SER A 80 -5.37 8.22 0.05
N LEU A 81 -6.24 7.89 -0.91
CA LEU A 81 -6.24 6.57 -1.54
C LEU A 81 -5.00 6.37 -2.42
N VAL A 82 -4.58 7.38 -3.19
CA VAL A 82 -3.32 7.32 -3.95
C VAL A 82 -2.13 7.14 -3.01
N LYS A 83 -2.10 7.90 -1.90
CA LYS A 83 -1.07 7.77 -0.86
C LYS A 83 -1.03 6.34 -0.30
N LEU A 84 -2.17 5.79 0.12
CA LEU A 84 -2.26 4.41 0.60
C LEU A 84 -1.71 3.42 -0.42
N GLY A 85 -2.08 3.54 -1.70
CA GLY A 85 -1.56 2.67 -2.76
C GLY A 85 -0.04 2.78 -2.91
N THR A 86 0.50 3.99 -2.83
CA THR A 86 1.95 4.24 -2.88
C THR A 86 2.66 3.62 -1.68
N GLU A 87 2.12 3.77 -0.46
CA GLU A 87 2.66 3.16 0.75
C GLU A 87 2.64 1.62 0.69
N LEU A 88 1.57 1.01 0.17
CA LEU A 88 1.50 -0.43 -0.05
C LEU A 88 2.52 -0.95 -1.08
N CYS A 89 2.99 -0.10 -1.98
CA CYS A 89 4.01 -0.41 -2.98
C CYS A 89 5.41 0.10 -2.59
N SER A 90 5.61 0.55 -1.35
CA SER A 90 6.84 1.17 -0.87
C SER A 90 7.77 0.20 -0.16
N LEU A 91 9.05 0.60 -0.03
CA LEU A 91 10.10 -0.15 0.66
C LEU A 91 10.12 0.13 2.19
N TYR A 92 9.07 0.73 2.72
CA TYR A 92 8.92 1.03 4.15
C TYR A 92 7.53 0.71 4.66
N THR A 93 7.42 0.54 5.96
CA THR A 93 6.16 0.50 6.70
C THR A 93 6.22 1.44 7.90
N LEU A 94 5.10 2.10 8.19
CA LEU A 94 4.97 2.94 9.38
C LEU A 94 4.83 2.05 10.62
N GLN A 95 5.40 2.49 11.75
CA GLN A 95 5.24 1.75 13.00
C GLN A 95 3.78 1.81 13.48
N PRO A 96 3.18 0.66 13.86
CA PRO A 96 1.74 0.57 14.13
C PRO A 96 1.27 1.36 15.37
N ASN A 97 2.17 1.71 16.27
CA ASN A 97 1.83 2.34 17.57
C ASN A 97 1.90 3.87 17.56
N GLY A 98 1.97 4.51 16.38
CA GLY A 98 2.06 5.98 16.27
C GLY A 98 3.39 6.54 16.76
N SER A 99 4.36 5.71 17.08
CA SER A 99 5.74 6.17 17.32
C SER A 99 6.28 6.77 16.02
N ALA A 100 6.98 7.88 16.15
CA ALA A 100 7.66 8.50 15.02
C ALA A 100 8.71 7.53 14.48
N GLY A 101 8.53 7.05 13.25
CA GLY A 101 9.47 6.16 12.59
C GLY A 101 8.84 5.25 11.54
N TYR A 102 9.70 4.66 10.76
CA TYR A 102 9.35 3.67 9.75
C TYR A 102 10.45 2.61 9.67
N GLU A 103 10.10 1.44 9.18
CA GLU A 103 11.03 0.32 8.98
C GLU A 103 11.10 -0.03 7.50
N ARG A 104 12.29 -0.47 7.05
CA ARG A 104 12.45 -0.99 5.69
C ARG A 104 11.82 -2.38 5.58
N VAL A 105 11.01 -2.56 4.54
CA VAL A 105 10.31 -3.82 4.26
C VAL A 105 10.31 -4.09 2.76
N LEU A 106 10.03 -5.33 2.38
CA LEU A 106 9.65 -5.62 1.01
C LEU A 106 8.20 -5.19 0.80
N PRO A 107 7.88 -4.54 -0.34
CA PRO A 107 6.52 -4.08 -0.59
C PRO A 107 5.57 -5.28 -0.70
N PRO A 108 4.41 -5.26 0.00
CA PRO A 108 3.46 -6.36 -0.02
C PRO A 108 2.72 -6.49 -1.36
N THR A 109 2.77 -5.48 -2.20
CA THR A 109 2.18 -5.47 -3.54
C THR A 109 2.94 -4.54 -4.50
N THR A 110 2.46 -4.47 -5.75
CA THR A 110 3.00 -3.58 -6.79
C THR A 110 1.87 -2.84 -7.50
N PRO A 111 2.12 -1.69 -8.15
CA PRO A 111 1.09 -0.99 -8.93
C PRO A 111 0.42 -1.89 -9.96
N ARG A 112 1.21 -2.73 -10.64
CA ARG A 112 0.71 -3.71 -11.61
C ARG A 112 -0.23 -4.74 -10.99
N ALA A 113 0.08 -5.23 -9.79
CA ALA A 113 -0.76 -6.18 -9.07
C ALA A 113 -2.09 -5.53 -8.63
N LEU A 114 -2.04 -4.27 -8.13
CA LEU A 114 -3.23 -3.47 -7.82
C LEU A 114 -4.12 -3.32 -9.05
N GLU A 115 -3.57 -2.88 -10.18
CA GLU A 115 -4.32 -2.70 -11.43
C GLU A 115 -4.93 -4.02 -11.93
N ALA A 116 -4.14 -5.09 -11.94
CA ALA A 116 -4.60 -6.41 -12.36
C ALA A 116 -5.73 -6.95 -11.47
N TYR A 117 -5.64 -6.76 -10.16
CA TYR A 117 -6.69 -7.12 -9.23
C TYR A 117 -7.97 -6.30 -9.47
N LEU A 118 -7.86 -4.98 -9.54
CA LEU A 118 -8.98 -4.06 -9.77
C LEU A 118 -9.65 -4.29 -11.13
N GLY A 119 -8.89 -4.72 -12.14
CA GLY A 119 -9.42 -5.11 -13.45
C GLY A 119 -10.41 -6.27 -13.36
N ARG A 120 -10.20 -7.21 -12.43
CA ARG A 120 -11.07 -8.38 -12.20
C ARG A 120 -12.23 -8.10 -11.23
N CYS A 121 -12.21 -6.98 -10.51
CA CYS A 121 -13.25 -6.63 -9.55
C CYS A 121 -14.51 -6.10 -10.25
N ALA A 122 -15.67 -6.42 -9.66
CA ALA A 122 -16.96 -5.86 -10.05
C ALA A 122 -17.82 -5.59 -8.81
N GLY A 123 -18.77 -4.66 -8.92
CA GLY A 123 -19.79 -4.40 -7.89
C GLY A 123 -19.23 -3.89 -6.55
N MET A 124 -18.02 -3.35 -6.51
CA MET A 124 -17.45 -2.73 -5.31
C MET A 124 -17.70 -1.22 -5.32
N ARG A 125 -18.17 -0.71 -4.17
CA ARG A 125 -18.29 0.73 -3.96
C ARG A 125 -16.90 1.38 -4.05
N GLY A 126 -16.78 2.50 -4.76
CA GLY A 126 -15.52 3.21 -4.95
C GLY A 126 -14.56 2.58 -5.98
N LEU A 127 -14.96 1.50 -6.68
CA LEU A 127 -14.10 0.79 -7.63
C LEU A 127 -13.58 1.69 -8.75
N ALA A 128 -14.38 2.63 -9.24
CA ALA A 128 -13.96 3.57 -10.28
C ALA A 128 -12.82 4.47 -9.77
N ASP A 129 -12.92 4.94 -8.53
CA ASP A 129 -11.88 5.77 -7.93
C ASP A 129 -10.64 4.93 -7.57
N ALA A 130 -10.82 3.68 -7.13
CA ALA A 130 -9.69 2.75 -6.94
C ALA A 130 -8.88 2.57 -8.22
N ARG A 131 -9.54 2.35 -9.37
CA ARG A 131 -8.87 2.20 -10.67
C ARG A 131 -8.12 3.46 -11.10
N LYS A 132 -8.74 4.63 -10.93
CA LYS A 132 -8.09 5.92 -11.21
C LYS A 132 -6.90 6.18 -10.29
N ALA A 133 -7.05 5.87 -9.00
CA ALA A 133 -5.99 6.05 -8.02
C ALA A 133 -4.81 5.11 -8.29
N ALA A 134 -5.06 3.84 -8.64
CA ALA A 134 -4.02 2.87 -8.97
C ALA A 134 -3.12 3.36 -10.11
N CYS A 135 -3.69 4.03 -11.12
CA CYS A 135 -2.91 4.65 -12.20
C CYS A 135 -1.96 5.77 -11.72
N LEU A 136 -2.13 6.31 -10.52
CA LEU A 136 -1.29 7.37 -9.94
C LEU A 136 -0.34 6.85 -8.86
N VAL A 137 -0.44 5.58 -8.49
CA VAL A 137 0.42 4.94 -7.47
C VAL A 137 1.86 4.88 -7.98
N ALA A 138 2.79 5.37 -7.17
CA ALA A 138 4.23 5.17 -7.35
C ALA A 138 4.70 3.91 -6.60
N ALA A 139 5.82 3.34 -7.02
CA ALA A 139 6.43 2.19 -6.34
C ALA A 139 7.81 2.54 -5.79
N SER A 140 8.26 1.73 -4.85
CA SER A 140 9.64 1.75 -4.34
C SER A 140 10.05 3.03 -3.59
N SER A 141 9.10 3.78 -3.03
CA SER A 141 9.46 4.84 -2.08
C SER A 141 10.17 4.26 -0.85
N GLY A 142 11.26 4.86 -0.42
CA GLY A 142 12.06 4.38 0.72
C GLY A 142 11.67 5.03 2.05
N SER A 143 10.86 6.12 2.01
CA SER A 143 10.45 6.85 3.20
C SER A 143 9.09 7.56 3.02
N PRO A 144 8.42 7.93 4.13
CA PRO A 144 7.20 8.74 4.07
C PRO A 144 7.39 10.09 3.38
N MET A 145 8.57 10.69 3.50
CA MET A 145 8.86 11.99 2.89
C MET A 145 9.06 11.88 1.38
N GLU A 146 9.74 10.86 0.90
CA GLU A 146 9.82 10.55 -0.54
C GLU A 146 8.41 10.31 -1.13
N THR A 147 7.55 9.57 -0.41
CA THR A 147 6.14 9.40 -0.82
C THR A 147 5.43 10.75 -0.92
N ALA A 148 5.59 11.63 0.07
CA ALA A 148 4.98 12.95 0.05
C ALA A 148 5.49 13.81 -1.13
N LEU A 149 6.80 13.81 -1.38
CA LEU A 149 7.41 14.52 -2.52
C LEU A 149 6.90 13.98 -3.85
N ALA A 150 6.86 12.66 -4.02
CA ALA A 150 6.36 12.05 -5.25
C ALA A 150 4.90 12.43 -5.52
N LEU A 151 4.05 12.51 -4.48
CA LEU A 151 2.66 12.94 -4.60
C LEU A 151 2.55 14.43 -4.91
N ILE A 152 3.29 15.30 -4.20
CA ILE A 152 3.28 16.75 -4.43
C ILE A 152 3.73 17.07 -5.86
N LEU A 153 4.79 16.45 -6.32
CA LEU A 153 5.34 16.73 -7.64
C LEU A 153 4.53 16.07 -8.77
N GLY A 154 4.07 14.83 -8.57
CA GLY A 154 3.46 14.03 -9.64
C GLY A 154 1.94 14.13 -9.75
N LEU A 155 1.21 14.46 -8.69
CA LEU A 155 -0.25 14.59 -8.80
C LEU A 155 -0.64 15.75 -9.72
N PRO A 156 -1.72 15.61 -10.50
CA PRO A 156 -2.26 16.70 -11.31
C PRO A 156 -2.59 17.95 -10.48
N LEU A 157 -2.47 19.14 -11.09
CA LEU A 157 -2.79 20.43 -10.46
C LEU A 157 -4.16 20.45 -9.77
N ARG A 158 -5.19 19.86 -10.40
CA ARG A 158 -6.54 19.76 -9.82
C ARG A 158 -6.62 18.94 -8.53
N LEU A 159 -5.59 18.15 -8.22
CA LEU A 159 -5.46 17.35 -7.01
C LEU A 159 -4.45 17.95 -6.03
N GLY A 160 -3.95 19.15 -6.29
CA GLY A 160 -3.03 19.88 -5.45
C GLY A 160 -1.55 19.57 -5.69
N GLY A 161 -1.22 18.82 -6.74
CA GLY A 161 0.18 18.56 -7.14
C GLY A 161 0.67 19.50 -8.22
N TYR A 162 1.91 19.32 -8.65
CA TYR A 162 2.55 20.13 -9.70
C TYR A 162 2.40 19.55 -11.11
N GLY A 163 1.87 18.32 -11.23
CA GLY A 163 1.63 17.67 -12.53
C GLY A 163 2.89 17.27 -13.29
N LEU A 164 4.02 17.12 -12.63
CA LEU A 164 5.24 16.64 -13.26
C LEU A 164 5.09 15.18 -13.72
N PRO A 165 5.85 14.74 -14.72
CA PRO A 165 5.94 13.33 -15.06
C PRO A 165 6.26 12.48 -13.83
N ARG A 166 5.79 11.24 -13.82
CA ARG A 166 6.03 10.34 -12.68
C ARG A 166 7.53 10.03 -12.57
N PRO A 167 8.18 10.28 -11.42
CA PRO A 167 9.55 9.87 -11.18
C PRO A 167 9.68 8.36 -10.99
N ILE A 168 10.86 7.84 -11.23
CA ILE A 168 11.29 6.53 -10.72
C ILE A 168 11.84 6.77 -9.31
N LEU A 169 11.29 6.07 -8.30
CA LEU A 169 11.72 6.23 -6.91
C LEU A 169 12.81 5.22 -6.56
N ASN A 170 13.74 5.63 -5.70
CA ASN A 170 14.89 4.85 -5.26
C ASN A 170 15.66 4.23 -6.44
N HIS A 171 15.87 5.04 -7.48
CA HIS A 171 16.53 4.59 -8.70
C HIS A 171 18.04 4.51 -8.52
N ARG A 172 18.60 3.36 -8.93
CA ARG A 172 20.03 3.17 -8.94
C ARG A 172 20.65 3.75 -10.22
N ILE A 173 21.57 4.68 -10.07
CA ILE A 173 22.39 5.23 -11.15
C ILE A 173 23.80 4.65 -11.00
N ASP A 174 24.26 3.86 -11.96
CA ASP A 174 25.63 3.37 -12.00
C ASP A 174 26.56 4.46 -12.54
N ALA A 175 27.51 4.92 -11.71
CA ALA A 175 28.52 5.87 -12.15
C ALA A 175 29.60 5.14 -12.95
N LEU A 176 29.77 5.52 -14.20
CA LEU A 176 30.92 5.10 -15.01
C LEU A 176 32.17 5.81 -14.49
N GLN A 177 33.07 5.09 -13.87
CA GLN A 177 34.38 5.61 -13.54
C GLN A 177 35.32 5.52 -14.75
N SER A 178 35.78 6.66 -15.23
CA SER A 178 36.88 6.74 -16.19
C SER A 178 38.18 7.02 -15.39
N GLY A 179 39.03 6.00 -15.23
CA GLY A 179 40.32 6.17 -14.55
C GLY A 179 40.99 4.83 -14.19
N PRO A 180 42.26 4.87 -13.72
CA PRO A 180 43.05 3.69 -13.42
C PRO A 180 42.50 2.81 -12.26
N ASN A 181 41.55 3.31 -11.47
CA ASN A 181 40.86 2.58 -10.40
C ASN A 181 39.43 2.16 -10.77
N ALA A 182 39.13 1.91 -12.06
CA ALA A 182 37.82 1.56 -12.59
C ALA A 182 37.19 0.25 -12.04
N MET A 183 37.80 -0.41 -11.06
CA MET A 183 37.27 -1.65 -10.47
C MET A 183 36.21 -1.43 -9.37
N GLU A 184 36.07 -0.25 -8.82
CA GLU A 184 34.98 0.06 -7.88
C GLU A 184 33.78 0.59 -8.65
N ARG A 185 32.76 -0.26 -8.84
CA ARG A 185 31.45 0.18 -9.32
C ARG A 185 30.79 1.01 -8.23
N ARG A 186 30.86 2.32 -8.35
CA ARG A 186 30.07 3.23 -7.50
C ARG A 186 28.71 3.39 -8.13
N TYR A 187 27.67 3.25 -7.32
CA TYR A 187 26.31 3.56 -7.70
C TYR A 187 25.74 4.58 -6.70
N TYR A 188 24.81 5.39 -7.18
CA TYR A 188 24.03 6.30 -6.38
C TYR A 188 22.58 5.82 -6.39
N LEU A 189 21.91 5.90 -5.25
CA LEU A 189 20.46 5.73 -5.16
C LEU A 189 19.85 7.11 -5.11
N CYS A 190 18.98 7.43 -6.06
CA CYS A 190 18.29 8.71 -6.10
C CYS A 190 16.88 8.51 -5.58
N ASP A 191 16.42 9.37 -4.66
CA ASP A 191 15.07 9.29 -4.11
C ASP A 191 14.01 9.45 -5.20
N LEU A 192 14.15 10.47 -6.06
CA LEU A 192 13.30 10.68 -7.22
C LEU A 192 14.14 10.92 -8.47
N TYR A 193 13.87 10.22 -9.54
CA TYR A 193 14.61 10.33 -10.79
C TYR A 193 13.69 10.45 -12.01
N TRP A 194 13.98 11.43 -12.87
CA TRP A 194 13.32 11.64 -14.16
C TRP A 194 14.31 11.38 -15.30
N PRO A 195 14.31 10.17 -15.89
CA PRO A 195 15.31 9.78 -16.91
C PRO A 195 15.31 10.69 -18.13
N GLU A 196 14.13 11.08 -18.60
CA GLU A 196 13.97 11.92 -19.81
C GLU A 196 14.54 13.33 -19.59
N ALA A 197 14.36 13.89 -18.41
CA ALA A 197 14.93 15.18 -18.03
C ALA A 197 16.37 15.08 -17.52
N ARG A 198 16.85 13.87 -17.20
CA ARG A 198 18.13 13.60 -16.53
C ARG A 198 18.27 14.37 -15.20
N VAL A 199 17.18 14.46 -14.47
CA VAL A 199 17.13 15.15 -13.18
C VAL A 199 16.94 14.11 -12.07
N ALA A 200 17.77 14.22 -11.04
CA ALA A 200 17.64 13.49 -9.79
C ALA A 200 17.34 14.49 -8.66
N LEU A 201 16.51 14.07 -7.72
CA LEU A 201 16.19 14.82 -6.51
C LEU A 201 16.44 13.91 -5.30
N GLU A 202 17.16 14.44 -4.32
CA GLU A 202 17.44 13.82 -3.03
C GLU A 202 16.70 14.60 -1.95
N TYR A 203 16.16 13.88 -0.96
CA TYR A 203 15.58 14.46 0.23
C TYR A 203 16.56 14.30 1.39
N ASP A 204 17.21 15.38 1.78
CA ASP A 204 18.05 15.43 2.99
C ASP A 204 17.19 15.64 4.24
N SER A 205 17.33 14.76 5.23
CA SER A 205 16.61 14.76 6.51
C SER A 205 17.52 15.05 7.68
#